data_70d2f77735ca1f914709fffd2d16dc0c
#
_entry.id   70d2f77735ca1f914709fffd2d16dc0c
#
_cell.length_a   1.000
_cell.length_b   1.000
_cell.length_c   1.000
_cell.angle_alpha   90.00
_cell.angle_beta   90.00
_cell.angle_gamma   90.00
#
_symmetry.space_group_name_H-M   'P 1'
#
loop_
_entity.id
_entity.type
_entity.pdbx_description
1 polymer ?
#
loop_
_entity_poly.entity_id
_entity_poly.type
_entity_poly.pdbx_seq_one_letter_code
_entity_poly.pdbx_strand_id
1 'polypeptide(L)'
;MSMIGALTIGDRSAISPSQWDVLRATGTSHLMAISGLHISLVAGLVFWLARLAWLRCGTLTEAIPASKAAAVIGLIVALMYALLAGFGIPARRAFIMVSVLTLAIVFDRYASLFQAIGLAVLVTLLIDPFSVLSAGWWLSFWAVTVIAFIVTGRYGQQDFAQKWINLHIVLAFTMLPLLLVFFQQASLLAPLANIIAVPWVSLAVVPVALTGTVVFALHETAGELLLQLAGVLLDVVWTLLQWLSRPDFALWQQHEPPVWTLVAAFFGLAVLFMPRGLPGRWTGALLVLPLFIVRPEGPGQGEARVTLLDVGQGLSAVVQTRHHTLVYDAGPRFSETFDTGQAVVVPFLRHQGIQQLDVLVVSHGDNDHIGGVASLLSQYPAADVLSSVPGEVPAAHARACRRGQRWDWDGVRISVLHPAREDVLSGNNASCVLRIDTEGGQSALLTGDIERPAEQVLLAGQRDHLPADVLVVPHHGSKTSSSRAFIAAIHPEIALFPSGYRNRYGFPKPVILDRYAEIHATVDQTGLSGAISVTLATGPGMPEIQRYRDTVQRYWRPVNKP
;
A
#
# COMPACT_ATOMS: atom_id res chain seq x y z
N MET A 1 7.83 24.09 -6.45
CA MET A 1 7.64 24.60 -5.06
C MET A 1 7.12 23.50 -4.11
N SER A 2 6.12 22.68 -4.46
CA SER A 2 5.56 21.63 -3.57
C SER A 2 6.59 20.65 -2.99
N MET A 3 7.55 20.18 -3.80
CA MET A 3 8.59 19.26 -3.34
C MET A 3 9.63 19.94 -2.43
N ILE A 4 9.89 21.25 -2.58
CA ILE A 4 10.80 21.99 -1.68
C ILE A 4 10.19 22.04 -0.27
N GLY A 5 8.87 22.25 -0.12
CA GLY A 5 8.18 22.18 1.16
C GLY A 5 8.34 20.79 1.82
N ALA A 6 8.23 19.70 1.03
CA ALA A 6 8.46 18.35 1.54
C ALA A 6 9.90 18.14 2.06
N LEU A 7 10.90 18.73 1.39
CA LEU A 7 12.32 18.60 1.76
C LEU A 7 12.74 19.50 2.94
N THR A 8 12.05 20.63 3.16
CA THR A 8 12.41 21.62 4.22
C THR A 8 11.61 21.42 5.51
N ILE A 9 10.28 21.35 5.42
CA ILE A 9 9.36 21.27 6.55
C ILE A 9 8.57 19.95 6.62
N GLY A 10 8.78 19.04 5.68
CA GLY A 10 8.12 17.73 5.67
C GLY A 10 6.68 17.73 5.14
N ASP A 11 6.18 18.85 4.63
CA ASP A 11 4.83 18.93 4.06
C ASP A 11 4.78 18.31 2.66
N ARG A 12 4.05 17.21 2.55
CA ARG A 12 3.87 16.43 1.31
C ARG A 12 2.49 16.60 0.70
N SER A 13 1.62 17.39 1.31
CA SER A 13 0.22 17.54 0.90
C SER A 13 0.07 18.07 -0.53
N ALA A 14 1.05 18.86 -0.98
CA ALA A 14 1.06 19.47 -2.29
C ALA A 14 1.74 18.64 -3.39
N ILE A 15 2.23 17.41 -3.09
CA ILE A 15 2.79 16.50 -4.11
C ILE A 15 1.64 15.78 -4.80
N SER A 16 1.54 15.96 -6.13
CA SER A 16 0.46 15.37 -6.92
C SER A 16 0.58 13.83 -7.04
N PRO A 17 -0.53 13.11 -7.30
CA PRO A 17 -0.49 11.67 -7.55
C PRO A 17 0.48 11.27 -8.67
N SER A 18 0.52 12.02 -9.77
CA SER A 18 1.44 11.78 -10.90
C SER A 18 2.91 11.96 -10.51
N GLN A 19 3.21 12.88 -9.60
CA GLN A 19 4.56 13.03 -9.06
C GLN A 19 4.94 11.84 -8.16
N TRP A 20 4.01 11.33 -7.37
CA TRP A 20 4.22 10.12 -6.59
C TRP A 20 4.45 8.89 -7.48
N ASP A 21 3.81 8.81 -8.66
CA ASP A 21 4.04 7.73 -9.62
C ASP A 21 5.47 7.73 -10.14
N VAL A 22 6.00 8.90 -10.56
CA VAL A 22 7.40 9.06 -10.97
C VAL A 22 8.37 8.65 -9.85
N LEU A 23 8.11 9.10 -8.62
CA LEU A 23 8.96 8.78 -7.47
C LEU A 23 8.92 7.28 -7.13
N ARG A 24 7.77 6.62 -7.28
CA ARG A 24 7.64 5.17 -7.10
C ARG A 24 8.37 4.41 -8.20
N ALA A 25 8.15 4.79 -9.46
CA ALA A 25 8.78 4.15 -10.61
C ALA A 25 10.31 4.24 -10.60
N THR A 26 10.87 5.28 -9.99
CA THR A 26 12.31 5.49 -9.85
C THR A 26 12.88 5.04 -8.49
N GLY A 27 12.02 4.61 -7.55
CA GLY A 27 12.44 4.20 -6.20
C GLY A 27 12.98 5.35 -5.34
N THR A 28 12.65 6.59 -5.68
CA THR A 28 13.14 7.81 -5.02
C THR A 28 12.13 8.43 -4.05
N SER A 29 10.99 7.78 -3.80
CA SER A 29 9.94 8.25 -2.87
C SER A 29 10.47 8.59 -1.46
N HIS A 30 11.50 7.88 -1.02
CA HIS A 30 12.14 8.11 0.28
C HIS A 30 12.88 9.45 0.37
N LEU A 31 13.26 10.08 -0.75
CA LEU A 31 13.89 11.41 -0.78
C LEU A 31 12.90 12.52 -0.42
N MET A 32 11.60 12.34 -0.75
CA MET A 32 10.55 13.31 -0.41
C MET A 32 10.10 13.23 1.05
N ALA A 33 10.70 12.36 1.83
CA ALA A 33 10.60 12.39 3.28
C ALA A 33 11.85 13.07 3.85
N ILE A 34 11.71 13.86 4.91
CA ILE A 34 12.90 14.25 5.67
C ILE A 34 13.52 12.97 6.21
N SER A 35 14.60 12.56 5.54
CA SER A 35 15.24 11.27 5.76
C SER A 35 16.26 11.33 6.88
N GLY A 36 16.63 10.14 7.40
CA GLY A 36 17.75 10.03 8.33
C GLY A 36 19.05 10.62 7.78
N LEU A 37 19.25 10.55 6.46
CA LEU A 37 20.43 11.14 5.81
C LEU A 37 20.44 12.68 5.94
N HIS A 38 19.30 13.35 5.77
CA HIS A 38 19.20 14.81 5.90
C HIS A 38 19.50 15.28 7.32
N ILE A 39 18.92 14.62 8.33
CA ILE A 39 19.20 14.95 9.74
C ILE A 39 20.65 14.69 10.10
N SER A 40 21.20 13.55 9.67
CA SER A 40 22.61 13.19 9.92
C SER A 40 23.59 14.14 9.21
N LEU A 41 23.25 14.58 8.00
CA LEU A 41 24.07 15.52 7.23
C LEU A 41 24.11 16.90 7.89
N VAL A 42 22.95 17.42 8.33
CA VAL A 42 22.87 18.69 9.06
C VAL A 42 23.63 18.58 10.39
N ALA A 43 23.39 17.52 11.16
CA ALA A 43 24.10 17.28 12.42
C ALA A 43 25.63 17.17 12.22
N GLY A 44 26.07 16.45 11.18
CA GLY A 44 27.48 16.28 10.86
C GLY A 44 28.15 17.57 10.39
N LEU A 45 27.48 18.36 9.56
CA LEU A 45 27.98 19.67 9.13
C LEU A 45 28.13 20.63 10.31
N VAL A 46 27.10 20.71 11.15
CA VAL A 46 27.13 21.55 12.36
C VAL A 46 28.19 21.07 13.33
N PHE A 47 28.33 19.76 13.55
CA PHE A 47 29.40 19.18 14.35
C PHE A 47 30.78 19.63 13.83
N TRP A 48 31.02 19.53 12.53
CA TRP A 48 32.29 19.90 11.92
C TRP A 48 32.57 21.40 12.08
N LEU A 49 31.58 22.27 11.77
CA LEU A 49 31.73 23.73 11.92
C LEU A 49 31.92 24.15 13.39
N ALA A 50 31.13 23.60 14.30
CA ALA A 50 31.23 23.87 15.72
C ALA A 50 32.61 23.42 16.27
N ARG A 51 33.12 22.25 15.86
CA ARG A 51 34.44 21.77 16.23
C ARG A 51 35.56 22.70 15.74
N LEU A 52 35.49 23.18 14.49
CA LEU A 52 36.45 24.12 13.94
C LEU A 52 36.44 25.46 14.69
N ALA A 53 35.25 26.00 14.99
CA ALA A 53 35.09 27.23 15.75
C ALA A 53 35.63 27.06 17.20
N TRP A 54 35.28 25.95 17.87
CA TRP A 54 35.72 25.65 19.23
C TRP A 54 37.24 25.55 19.36
N LEU A 55 37.90 24.90 18.39
CA LEU A 55 39.34 24.77 18.34
C LEU A 55 40.12 26.11 18.23
N ARG A 56 39.40 27.19 17.77
CA ARG A 56 40.01 28.54 17.71
C ARG A 56 39.96 29.30 19.03
N CYS A 57 39.24 28.79 20.03
CA CYS A 57 39.09 29.41 21.35
C CYS A 57 39.81 28.57 22.39
N GLY A 58 41.09 28.87 22.68
CA GLY A 58 41.93 28.07 23.60
C GLY A 58 41.31 27.84 24.98
N THR A 59 40.72 28.88 25.56
CA THR A 59 40.05 28.81 26.88
C THR A 59 38.85 27.84 26.90
N LEU A 60 38.14 27.71 25.79
CA LEU A 60 36.99 26.77 25.68
C LEU A 60 37.48 25.31 25.53
N THR A 61 38.59 25.11 24.82
CA THR A 61 39.15 23.76 24.60
C THR A 61 39.80 23.19 25.88
N GLU A 62 40.30 24.05 26.77
CA GLU A 62 40.79 23.64 28.09
C GLU A 62 39.65 23.19 29.02
N ALA A 63 38.47 23.82 28.90
CA ALA A 63 37.31 23.50 29.73
C ALA A 63 36.58 22.25 29.24
N ILE A 64 36.33 22.13 27.92
CA ILE A 64 35.56 21.03 27.33
C ILE A 64 36.20 20.61 26.00
N PRO A 65 36.46 19.30 25.80
CA PRO A 65 36.99 18.80 24.53
C PRO A 65 36.10 19.21 23.33
N ALA A 66 36.73 19.72 22.28
CA ALA A 66 36.01 20.25 21.09
C ALA A 66 35.08 19.22 20.45
N SER A 67 35.40 17.93 20.48
CA SER A 67 34.54 16.85 19.99
C SER A 67 33.26 16.71 20.79
N LYS A 68 33.29 16.86 22.12
CA LYS A 68 32.11 16.76 22.99
C LYS A 68 31.22 17.97 22.84
N ALA A 69 31.79 19.18 22.84
CA ALA A 69 31.04 20.41 22.62
C ALA A 69 30.33 20.40 21.23
N ALA A 70 31.06 20.05 20.18
CA ALA A 70 30.54 19.95 18.83
C ALA A 70 29.47 18.88 18.71
N ALA A 71 29.61 17.75 19.40
CA ALA A 71 28.60 16.68 19.42
C ALA A 71 27.27 17.14 20.03
N VAL A 72 27.34 17.86 21.17
CA VAL A 72 26.14 18.42 21.81
C VAL A 72 25.46 19.48 20.93
N ILE A 73 26.25 20.40 20.34
CA ILE A 73 25.73 21.43 19.44
C ILE A 73 25.06 20.79 18.21
N GLY A 74 25.71 19.79 17.59
CA GLY A 74 25.15 19.04 16.46
C GLY A 74 23.87 18.33 16.82
N LEU A 75 23.77 17.75 18.03
CA LEU A 75 22.56 17.08 18.51
C LEU A 75 21.40 18.07 18.73
N ILE A 76 21.68 19.25 19.30
CA ILE A 76 20.68 20.28 19.51
C ILE A 76 20.10 20.74 18.15
N VAL A 77 20.96 21.00 17.17
CA VAL A 77 20.51 21.41 15.83
C VAL A 77 19.76 20.28 15.12
N ALA A 78 20.19 19.04 15.28
CA ALA A 78 19.45 17.88 14.77
C ALA A 78 18.04 17.77 15.37
N LEU A 79 17.91 18.04 16.69
CA LEU A 79 16.59 18.08 17.36
C LEU A 79 15.72 19.21 16.80
N MET A 80 16.28 20.44 16.71
CA MET A 80 15.56 21.59 16.14
C MET A 80 15.07 21.30 14.72
N TYR A 81 15.92 20.73 13.89
CA TYR A 81 15.53 20.35 12.53
C TYR A 81 14.47 19.25 12.52
N ALA A 82 14.58 18.23 13.36
CA ALA A 82 13.56 17.18 13.47
C ALA A 82 12.21 17.73 13.94
N LEU A 83 12.19 18.74 14.85
CA LEU A 83 10.98 19.42 15.32
C LEU A 83 10.35 20.27 14.21
N LEU A 84 11.17 21.06 13.48
CA LEU A 84 10.72 21.82 12.30
C LEU A 84 10.11 20.91 11.23
N ALA A 85 10.63 19.69 11.10
CA ALA A 85 10.12 18.63 10.24
C ALA A 85 8.81 17.97 10.74
N GLY A 86 8.18 18.52 11.77
CA GLY A 86 6.97 17.97 12.38
C GLY A 86 7.20 16.74 13.24
N PHE A 87 8.47 16.38 13.55
CA PHE A 87 8.89 15.21 14.35
C PHE A 87 8.23 13.88 13.93
N GLY A 88 7.96 13.75 12.62
CA GLY A 88 7.34 12.56 12.04
C GLY A 88 8.17 11.29 12.29
N ILE A 89 7.56 10.12 12.09
CA ILE A 89 8.18 8.81 12.39
C ILE A 89 9.60 8.66 11.78
N PRO A 90 9.88 9.02 10.50
CA PRO A 90 11.23 8.93 9.95
C PRO A 90 12.24 9.86 10.63
N ALA A 91 11.85 11.11 10.91
CA ALA A 91 12.69 12.10 11.56
C ALA A 91 13.02 11.70 13.01
N ARG A 92 12.04 11.20 13.77
CA ARG A 92 12.20 10.70 15.14
C ARG A 92 13.22 9.56 15.21
N ARG A 93 13.13 8.57 14.31
CA ARG A 93 14.09 7.45 14.24
C ARG A 93 15.50 7.93 13.91
N ALA A 94 15.64 8.82 12.95
CA ALA A 94 16.93 9.41 12.58
C ALA A 94 17.55 10.18 13.74
N PHE A 95 16.76 10.98 14.45
CA PHE A 95 17.21 11.69 15.63
C PHE A 95 17.67 10.73 16.73
N ILE A 96 16.95 9.64 17.00
CA ILE A 96 17.38 8.60 17.97
C ILE A 96 18.73 8.00 17.57
N MET A 97 18.92 7.64 16.30
CA MET A 97 20.20 7.08 15.81
C MET A 97 21.35 8.07 15.98
N VAL A 98 21.15 9.34 15.62
CA VAL A 98 22.13 10.41 15.81
C VAL A 98 22.43 10.62 17.29
N SER A 99 21.38 10.61 18.16
CA SER A 99 21.53 10.75 19.60
C SER A 99 22.41 9.65 20.20
N VAL A 100 22.20 8.41 19.82
CA VAL A 100 22.99 7.26 20.30
C VAL A 100 24.48 7.45 19.97
N LEU A 101 24.79 7.82 18.71
CA LEU A 101 26.16 8.07 18.28
C LEU A 101 26.80 9.27 19.00
N THR A 102 26.05 10.35 19.15
CA THR A 102 26.49 11.59 19.83
C THR A 102 26.76 11.32 21.30
N LEU A 103 25.86 10.62 22.00
CA LEU A 103 26.05 10.26 23.41
C LEU A 103 27.24 9.35 23.60
N ALA A 104 27.55 8.44 22.68
CA ALA A 104 28.75 7.63 22.72
C ALA A 104 30.01 8.51 22.70
N ILE A 105 30.05 9.58 21.88
CA ILE A 105 31.15 10.54 21.84
C ILE A 105 31.25 11.31 23.17
N VAL A 106 30.12 11.80 23.70
CA VAL A 106 30.08 12.61 24.94
C VAL A 106 30.56 11.81 26.15
N PHE A 107 30.18 10.54 26.24
CA PHE A 107 30.52 9.65 27.35
C PHE A 107 31.81 8.84 27.13
N ASP A 108 32.60 9.16 26.11
CA ASP A 108 33.84 8.44 25.74
C ASP A 108 33.66 6.93 25.61
N ARG A 109 32.50 6.50 25.05
CA ARG A 109 32.19 5.10 24.83
C ARG A 109 32.49 4.69 23.40
N TYR A 110 33.34 3.68 23.24
CA TYR A 110 33.53 3.04 21.94
C TYR A 110 32.35 2.11 21.65
N ALA A 111 31.48 2.51 20.76
CA ALA A 111 30.41 1.66 20.26
C ALA A 111 30.67 1.32 18.79
N SER A 112 30.61 0.05 18.43
CA SER A 112 30.57 -0.33 17.02
C SER A 112 29.27 0.17 16.38
N LEU A 113 29.29 0.40 15.07
CA LEU A 113 28.07 0.81 14.35
C LEU A 113 26.89 -0.14 14.61
N PHE A 114 27.14 -1.45 14.69
CA PHE A 114 26.10 -2.45 14.97
C PHE A 114 25.55 -2.35 16.41
N GLN A 115 26.40 -2.04 17.39
CA GLN A 115 25.94 -1.79 18.77
C GLN A 115 25.09 -0.51 18.83
N ALA A 116 25.49 0.55 18.12
CA ALA A 116 24.72 1.79 18.04
C ALA A 116 23.35 1.56 17.36
N ILE A 117 23.29 0.77 16.29
CA ILE A 117 22.04 0.39 15.64
C ILE A 117 21.16 -0.43 16.60
N GLY A 118 21.73 -1.44 17.28
CA GLY A 118 20.99 -2.26 18.24
C GLY A 118 20.41 -1.44 19.39
N LEU A 119 21.19 -0.48 19.93
CA LEU A 119 20.69 0.44 20.96
C LEU A 119 19.60 1.36 20.43
N ALA A 120 19.72 1.88 19.20
CA ALA A 120 18.69 2.70 18.58
C ALA A 120 17.39 1.91 18.33
N VAL A 121 17.50 0.64 17.93
CA VAL A 121 16.35 -0.28 17.83
C VAL A 121 15.66 -0.43 19.19
N LEU A 122 16.44 -0.74 20.24
CA LEU A 122 15.90 -0.91 21.59
C LEU A 122 15.20 0.37 22.09
N VAL A 123 15.84 1.52 21.96
CA VAL A 123 15.26 2.82 22.39
C VAL A 123 13.98 3.12 21.62
N THR A 124 13.98 2.88 20.30
CA THR A 124 12.78 3.09 19.48
C THR A 124 11.61 2.21 19.93
N LEU A 125 11.86 0.93 20.24
CA LEU A 125 10.84 0.00 20.69
C LEU A 125 10.36 0.29 22.12
N LEU A 126 11.21 0.81 22.98
CA LEU A 126 10.83 1.26 24.32
C LEU A 126 9.92 2.50 24.28
N ILE A 127 10.16 3.43 23.34
CA ILE A 127 9.33 4.63 23.17
C ILE A 127 8.02 4.29 22.46
N ASP A 128 8.08 3.45 21.43
CA ASP A 128 6.94 3.08 20.59
C ASP A 128 7.02 1.60 20.17
N PRO A 129 6.48 0.69 20.98
CA PRO A 129 6.48 -0.74 20.67
C PRO A 129 5.76 -1.09 19.36
N PHE A 130 4.80 -0.25 18.93
CA PHE A 130 4.06 -0.46 17.70
C PHE A 130 4.82 -0.07 16.43
N SER A 131 5.95 0.61 16.57
CA SER A 131 6.77 1.01 15.41
C SER A 131 7.19 -0.18 14.55
N VAL A 132 7.35 -1.38 15.14
CA VAL A 132 7.65 -2.64 14.42
C VAL A 132 6.58 -3.03 13.39
N LEU A 133 5.37 -2.52 13.52
CA LEU A 133 4.29 -2.77 12.57
C LEU A 133 4.37 -1.88 11.32
N SER A 134 5.22 -0.86 11.33
CA SER A 134 5.38 0.05 10.20
C SER A 134 6.45 -0.44 9.22
N ALA A 135 6.14 -0.49 7.93
CA ALA A 135 7.11 -0.78 6.87
C ALA A 135 8.36 0.11 6.98
N GLY A 136 8.16 1.39 7.28
CA GLY A 136 9.23 2.35 7.40
C GLY A 136 10.24 2.01 8.50
N TRP A 137 9.83 1.34 9.59
CA TRP A 137 10.75 0.91 10.65
C TRP A 137 11.71 -0.15 10.11
N TRP A 138 11.21 -1.19 9.46
CA TRP A 138 12.01 -2.25 8.86
C TRP A 138 12.96 -1.73 7.79
N LEU A 139 12.44 -0.94 6.84
CA LEU A 139 13.24 -0.38 5.75
C LEU A 139 14.36 0.53 6.28
N SER A 140 14.09 1.36 7.29
CA SER A 140 15.08 2.28 7.84
C SER A 140 16.21 1.56 8.56
N PHE A 141 15.90 0.65 9.50
CA PHE A 141 16.93 -0.08 10.25
C PHE A 141 17.69 -1.06 9.38
N TRP A 142 17.01 -1.71 8.44
CA TRP A 142 17.65 -2.59 7.47
C TRP A 142 18.62 -1.83 6.56
N ALA A 143 18.22 -0.69 6.01
CA ALA A 143 19.10 0.15 5.19
C ALA A 143 20.38 0.55 5.94
N VAL A 144 20.24 1.07 7.18
CA VAL A 144 21.40 1.48 7.99
C VAL A 144 22.30 0.30 8.33
N THR A 145 21.72 -0.88 8.59
CA THR A 145 22.49 -2.11 8.84
C THR A 145 23.32 -2.53 7.61
N VAL A 146 22.70 -2.49 6.41
CA VAL A 146 23.41 -2.80 5.16
C VAL A 146 24.49 -1.78 4.87
N ILE A 147 24.23 -0.49 5.07
CA ILE A 147 25.24 0.57 4.93
C ILE A 147 26.40 0.34 5.89
N ALA A 148 26.13 0.07 7.17
CA ALA A 148 27.15 -0.22 8.18
C ALA A 148 28.01 -1.43 7.78
N PHE A 149 27.38 -2.49 7.24
CA PHE A 149 28.07 -3.69 6.76
C PHE A 149 29.04 -3.39 5.62
N ILE A 150 28.63 -2.55 4.66
CA ILE A 150 29.48 -2.17 3.51
C ILE A 150 30.61 -1.25 3.95
N VAL A 151 30.33 -0.24 4.80
CA VAL A 151 31.30 0.77 5.22
C VAL A 151 32.38 0.18 6.14
N THR A 152 32.06 -0.83 6.96
CA THR A 152 33.04 -1.47 7.86
C THR A 152 34.15 -2.27 7.13
N GLY A 153 34.26 -2.14 5.82
CA GLY A 153 35.45 -2.60 5.07
C GLY A 153 35.50 -4.08 4.73
N ARG A 154 34.41 -4.82 4.96
CA ARG A 154 34.33 -6.26 4.63
C ARG A 154 34.38 -6.57 3.12
N TYR A 155 34.27 -5.54 2.27
CA TYR A 155 34.34 -5.64 0.80
C TYR A 155 35.75 -5.44 0.21
N GLY A 156 36.80 -5.34 1.05
CA GLY A 156 38.19 -5.12 0.61
C GLY A 156 38.49 -3.67 0.22
N GLN A 157 39.71 -3.44 -0.27
CA GLN A 157 40.12 -2.13 -0.78
C GLN A 157 39.44 -1.88 -2.15
N GLN A 158 38.50 -0.96 -2.18
CA GLN A 158 37.84 -0.47 -3.40
C GLN A 158 37.96 1.05 -3.44
N ASP A 159 37.99 1.62 -4.64
CA ASP A 159 37.90 3.06 -4.82
C ASP A 159 36.52 3.60 -4.39
N PHE A 160 36.42 4.92 -4.24
CA PHE A 160 35.19 5.57 -3.79
C PHE A 160 34.02 5.30 -4.75
N ALA A 161 34.25 5.40 -6.07
CA ALA A 161 33.20 5.22 -7.07
C ALA A 161 32.63 3.80 -7.05
N GLN A 162 33.50 2.80 -6.93
CA GLN A 162 33.09 1.40 -6.86
C GLN A 162 32.34 1.09 -5.56
N LYS A 163 32.75 1.66 -4.42
CA LYS A 163 32.01 1.55 -3.15
C LYS A 163 30.62 2.17 -3.27
N TRP A 164 30.53 3.34 -3.91
CA TRP A 164 29.26 4.06 -4.11
C TRP A 164 28.28 3.26 -4.97
N ILE A 165 28.73 2.76 -6.11
CA ILE A 165 27.90 1.92 -7.00
C ILE A 165 27.47 0.63 -6.30
N ASN A 166 28.41 -0.08 -5.67
CA ASN A 166 28.14 -1.31 -4.94
C ASN A 166 27.11 -1.10 -3.82
N LEU A 167 27.19 0.03 -3.10
CA LEU A 167 26.24 0.39 -2.05
C LEU A 167 24.80 0.40 -2.60
N HIS A 168 24.55 1.07 -3.72
CA HIS A 168 23.20 1.19 -4.29
C HIS A 168 22.70 -0.15 -4.84
N ILE A 169 23.58 -0.94 -5.46
CA ILE A 169 23.24 -2.27 -5.95
C ILE A 169 22.87 -3.20 -4.78
N VAL A 170 23.71 -3.28 -3.75
CA VAL A 170 23.45 -4.15 -2.59
C VAL A 170 22.20 -3.71 -1.85
N LEU A 171 21.99 -2.39 -1.65
CA LEU A 171 20.77 -1.87 -1.06
C LEU A 171 19.52 -2.26 -1.87
N ALA A 172 19.55 -2.10 -3.19
CA ALA A 172 18.40 -2.45 -4.03
C ALA A 172 18.02 -3.93 -3.90
N PHE A 173 19.00 -4.84 -3.97
CA PHE A 173 18.73 -6.27 -3.83
C PHE A 173 18.30 -6.66 -2.41
N THR A 174 18.96 -6.11 -1.39
CA THR A 174 18.64 -6.48 0.00
C THR A 174 17.34 -5.85 0.51
N MET A 175 16.89 -4.72 -0.09
CA MET A 175 15.58 -4.13 0.19
C MET A 175 14.43 -4.88 -0.49
N LEU A 176 14.70 -5.58 -1.60
CA LEU A 176 13.68 -6.18 -2.46
C LEU A 176 12.68 -7.08 -1.70
N PRO A 177 13.10 -8.03 -0.83
CA PRO A 177 12.15 -8.84 -0.08
C PRO A 177 11.20 -8.00 0.79
N LEU A 178 11.71 -6.96 1.45
CA LEU A 178 10.89 -6.06 2.27
C LEU A 178 9.92 -5.22 1.43
N LEU A 179 10.38 -4.72 0.27
CA LEU A 179 9.53 -3.95 -0.65
C LEU A 179 8.38 -4.80 -1.19
N LEU A 180 8.64 -6.07 -1.50
CA LEU A 180 7.60 -6.99 -1.99
C LEU A 180 6.58 -7.34 -0.90
N VAL A 181 7.01 -7.50 0.36
CA VAL A 181 6.09 -7.74 1.48
C VAL A 181 5.19 -6.55 1.75
N PHE A 182 5.79 -5.36 1.82
CA PHE A 182 5.05 -4.18 2.29
C PHE A 182 4.29 -3.44 1.18
N PHE A 183 4.78 -3.52 -0.06
CA PHE A 183 4.24 -2.70 -1.15
C PHE A 183 3.89 -3.50 -2.41
N GLN A 184 4.26 -4.78 -2.50
CA GLN A 184 4.06 -5.65 -3.67
C GLN A 184 4.61 -5.05 -4.98
N GLN A 185 5.58 -4.15 -4.84
CA GLN A 185 6.21 -3.46 -5.98
C GLN A 185 7.64 -3.05 -5.66
N ALA A 186 8.47 -3.00 -6.69
CA ALA A 186 9.85 -2.51 -6.60
C ALA A 186 10.26 -1.80 -7.90
N SER A 187 11.05 -0.74 -7.79
CA SER A 187 11.63 -0.08 -8.95
C SER A 187 12.87 -0.82 -9.43
N LEU A 188 12.87 -1.27 -10.68
CA LEU A 188 14.06 -1.88 -11.30
C LEU A 188 15.13 -0.83 -11.62
N LEU A 189 14.74 0.42 -11.78
CA LEU A 189 15.64 1.54 -12.07
C LEU A 189 16.13 2.27 -10.81
N ALA A 190 15.70 1.83 -9.62
CA ALA A 190 16.11 2.45 -8.34
C ALA A 190 17.63 2.56 -8.17
N PRO A 191 18.48 1.55 -8.48
CA PRO A 191 19.93 1.71 -8.34
C PRO A 191 20.47 2.86 -9.17
N LEU A 192 20.07 2.95 -10.44
CA LEU A 192 20.51 3.99 -11.37
C LEU A 192 20.02 5.38 -10.94
N ALA A 193 18.74 5.49 -10.61
CA ALA A 193 18.15 6.74 -10.14
C ALA A 193 18.81 7.24 -8.85
N ASN A 194 19.04 6.37 -7.88
CA ASN A 194 19.57 6.73 -6.56
C ASN A 194 21.07 7.07 -6.58
N ILE A 195 21.86 6.46 -7.46
CA ILE A 195 23.28 6.82 -7.66
C ILE A 195 23.42 8.31 -7.95
N ILE A 196 22.47 8.90 -8.70
CA ILE A 196 22.50 10.31 -9.10
C ILE A 196 21.62 11.16 -8.17
N ALA A 197 20.37 10.76 -7.92
CA ALA A 197 19.41 11.58 -7.18
C ALA A 197 19.77 11.75 -5.70
N VAL A 198 20.29 10.71 -5.03
CA VAL A 198 20.64 10.80 -3.61
C VAL A 198 21.72 11.86 -3.35
N PRO A 199 22.91 11.84 -4.00
CA PRO A 199 23.90 12.88 -3.76
C PRO A 199 23.43 14.25 -4.22
N TRP A 200 22.76 14.35 -5.37
CA TRP A 200 22.28 15.63 -5.90
C TRP A 200 21.27 16.30 -4.95
N VAL A 201 20.26 15.58 -4.52
CA VAL A 201 19.26 16.12 -3.59
C VAL A 201 19.88 16.42 -2.23
N SER A 202 20.70 15.51 -1.68
CA SER A 202 21.24 15.68 -0.32
C SER A 202 22.35 16.71 -0.22
N LEU A 203 23.20 16.89 -1.25
CA LEU A 203 24.37 17.77 -1.19
C LEU A 203 24.14 19.12 -1.89
N ALA A 204 23.19 19.21 -2.83
CA ALA A 204 22.92 20.46 -3.53
C ALA A 204 21.53 21.02 -3.15
N VAL A 205 20.45 20.28 -3.38
CA VAL A 205 19.09 20.81 -3.21
C VAL A 205 18.79 21.12 -1.73
N VAL A 206 18.98 20.14 -0.84
CA VAL A 206 18.61 20.27 0.58
C VAL A 206 19.41 21.35 1.29
N PRO A 207 20.74 21.46 1.18
CA PRO A 207 21.48 22.54 1.83
C PRO A 207 21.07 23.93 1.34
N VAL A 208 20.84 24.12 0.04
CA VAL A 208 20.39 25.39 -0.52
C VAL A 208 18.98 25.72 -0.04
N ALA A 209 18.08 24.74 -0.05
CA ALA A 209 16.70 24.93 0.42
C ALA A 209 16.62 25.28 1.91
N LEU A 210 17.36 24.56 2.75
CA LEU A 210 17.43 24.86 4.20
C LEU A 210 18.05 26.23 4.49
N THR A 211 19.14 26.57 3.80
CA THR A 211 19.76 27.90 3.92
C THR A 211 18.79 28.97 3.45
N GLY A 212 18.12 28.75 2.31
CA GLY A 212 17.09 29.65 1.81
C GLY A 212 15.95 29.87 2.79
N THR A 213 15.49 28.81 3.48
CA THR A 213 14.43 28.89 4.50
C THR A 213 14.88 29.74 5.70
N VAL A 214 16.11 29.56 6.18
CA VAL A 214 16.66 30.35 7.30
C VAL A 214 16.88 31.80 6.88
N VAL A 215 17.45 32.03 5.70
CA VAL A 215 17.69 33.39 5.18
C VAL A 215 16.37 34.10 4.91
N PHE A 216 15.34 33.42 4.45
CA PHE A 216 14.00 33.98 4.21
C PHE A 216 13.41 34.61 5.49
N ALA A 217 13.64 33.99 6.65
CA ALA A 217 13.21 34.54 7.93
C ALA A 217 13.94 35.84 8.35
N LEU A 218 15.16 36.08 7.78
CA LEU A 218 15.98 37.27 8.06
C LEU A 218 15.90 38.31 6.95
N HIS A 219 15.82 37.90 5.72
CA HIS A 219 15.79 38.75 4.53
C HIS A 219 15.02 38.05 3.40
N GLU A 220 13.77 38.44 3.22
CA GLU A 220 12.78 37.79 2.34
C GLU A 220 13.30 37.60 0.91
N THR A 221 13.78 38.66 0.25
CA THR A 221 14.24 38.61 -1.16
C THR A 221 15.43 37.67 -1.33
N ALA A 222 16.40 37.69 -0.42
CA ALA A 222 17.57 36.82 -0.51
C ALA A 222 17.20 35.36 -0.27
N GLY A 223 16.31 35.11 0.69
CA GLY A 223 15.76 33.79 0.96
C GLY A 223 14.97 33.22 -0.21
N GLU A 224 14.14 34.07 -0.85
CA GLU A 224 13.37 33.68 -2.03
C GLU A 224 14.29 33.28 -3.21
N LEU A 225 15.34 34.04 -3.48
CA LEU A 225 16.34 33.70 -4.51
C LEU A 225 17.00 32.34 -4.26
N LEU A 226 17.35 32.03 -3.01
CA LEU A 226 17.93 30.73 -2.64
C LEU A 226 16.88 29.61 -2.81
N LEU A 227 15.64 29.83 -2.44
CA LEU A 227 14.56 28.83 -2.64
C LEU A 227 14.26 28.60 -4.12
N GLN A 228 14.30 29.65 -4.94
CA GLN A 228 14.20 29.54 -6.39
C GLN A 228 15.37 28.75 -6.97
N LEU A 229 16.60 29.00 -6.52
CA LEU A 229 17.78 28.21 -6.92
C LEU A 229 17.62 26.73 -6.53
N ALA A 230 17.15 26.46 -5.32
CA ALA A 230 16.84 25.08 -4.91
C ALA A 230 15.79 24.44 -5.82
N GLY A 231 14.79 25.19 -6.26
CA GLY A 231 13.79 24.76 -7.24
C GLY A 231 14.43 24.37 -8.58
N VAL A 232 15.28 25.22 -9.13
CA VAL A 232 16.01 24.93 -10.40
C VAL A 232 16.89 23.68 -10.26
N LEU A 233 17.62 23.55 -9.14
CA LEU A 233 18.44 22.36 -8.89
C LEU A 233 17.57 21.08 -8.79
N LEU A 234 16.39 21.18 -8.21
CA LEU A 234 15.46 20.07 -8.13
C LEU A 234 14.89 19.71 -9.51
N ASP A 235 14.55 20.70 -10.33
CA ASP A 235 14.00 20.48 -11.69
C ASP A 235 14.99 19.73 -12.60
N VAL A 236 16.29 19.94 -12.42
CA VAL A 236 17.32 19.17 -13.15
C VAL A 236 17.20 17.67 -12.87
N VAL A 237 17.19 17.28 -11.59
CA VAL A 237 17.07 15.86 -11.23
C VAL A 237 15.67 15.34 -11.53
N TRP A 238 14.64 16.19 -11.40
CA TRP A 238 13.26 15.82 -11.71
C TRP A 238 13.09 15.41 -13.17
N THR A 239 13.67 16.15 -14.10
CA THR A 239 13.66 15.82 -15.54
C THR A 239 14.28 14.45 -15.81
N LEU A 240 15.39 14.12 -15.12
CA LEU A 240 16.00 12.79 -15.20
C LEU A 240 15.05 11.70 -14.65
N LEU A 241 14.42 11.95 -13.49
CA LEU A 241 13.51 10.99 -12.88
C LEU A 241 12.28 10.73 -13.76
N GLN A 242 11.72 11.80 -14.36
CA GLN A 242 10.63 11.67 -15.33
C GLN A 242 11.04 10.82 -16.55
N TRP A 243 12.25 11.01 -17.06
CA TRP A 243 12.74 10.21 -18.18
C TRP A 243 12.93 8.74 -17.79
N LEU A 244 13.48 8.46 -16.60
CA LEU A 244 13.67 7.11 -16.07
C LEU A 244 12.34 6.42 -15.72
N SER A 245 11.28 7.15 -15.44
CA SER A 245 9.97 6.57 -15.10
C SER A 245 9.12 6.15 -16.30
N ARG A 246 9.50 6.54 -17.54
CA ARG A 246 8.71 6.28 -18.76
C ARG A 246 8.59 4.80 -19.17
N PRO A 247 9.65 3.96 -19.04
CA PRO A 247 9.53 2.56 -19.42
C PRO A 247 8.52 1.83 -18.52
N ASP A 248 7.63 1.03 -19.10
CA ASP A 248 6.62 0.25 -18.36
C ASP A 248 7.25 -0.70 -17.34
N PHE A 249 8.46 -1.20 -17.60
CA PHE A 249 9.20 -2.06 -16.66
C PHE A 249 9.86 -1.30 -15.51
N ALA A 250 9.83 0.04 -15.48
CA ALA A 250 10.47 0.83 -14.41
C ALA A 250 9.94 0.45 -13.03
N LEU A 251 8.63 0.17 -12.94
CA LEU A 251 7.98 -0.31 -11.73
C LEU A 251 7.53 -1.76 -11.91
N TRP A 252 8.25 -2.68 -11.29
CA TRP A 252 7.88 -4.07 -11.27
C TRP A 252 6.90 -4.36 -10.13
N GLN A 253 5.82 -5.04 -10.44
CA GLN A 253 4.77 -5.43 -9.50
C GLN A 253 4.72 -6.95 -9.39
N GLN A 254 4.54 -7.43 -8.16
CA GLN A 254 4.43 -8.86 -7.85
C GLN A 254 3.50 -9.05 -6.64
N HIS A 255 2.89 -10.23 -6.56
CA HIS A 255 2.13 -10.66 -5.38
C HIS A 255 2.96 -10.62 -4.09
N GLU A 256 2.28 -10.64 -2.95
CA GLU A 256 2.95 -10.81 -1.66
C GLU A 256 3.58 -12.21 -1.57
N PRO A 257 4.91 -12.28 -1.34
CA PRO A 257 5.58 -13.57 -1.30
C PRO A 257 5.26 -14.32 0.01
N PRO A 258 5.07 -15.65 -0.02
CA PRO A 258 4.92 -16.46 1.18
C PRO A 258 6.11 -16.31 2.14
N VAL A 259 5.84 -16.36 3.45
CA VAL A 259 6.85 -16.07 4.50
C VAL A 259 8.12 -16.91 4.36
N TRP A 260 8.00 -18.20 4.00
CA TRP A 260 9.16 -19.07 3.85
C TRP A 260 10.10 -18.64 2.70
N THR A 261 9.54 -18.04 1.61
CA THR A 261 10.36 -17.52 0.50
C THR A 261 11.15 -16.29 0.91
N LEU A 262 10.61 -15.50 1.85
CA LEU A 262 11.33 -14.36 2.44
C LEU A 262 12.52 -14.83 3.26
N VAL A 263 12.32 -15.82 4.13
CA VAL A 263 13.40 -16.39 4.95
C VAL A 263 14.51 -16.95 4.03
N ALA A 264 14.13 -17.69 3.00
CA ALA A 264 15.06 -18.21 2.00
C ALA A 264 15.79 -17.08 1.27
N ALA A 265 15.07 -16.01 0.86
CA ALA A 265 15.66 -14.88 0.16
C ALA A 265 16.63 -14.08 1.03
N PHE A 266 16.30 -13.80 2.30
CA PHE A 266 17.22 -13.11 3.21
C PHE A 266 18.49 -13.91 3.46
N PHE A 267 18.36 -15.23 3.66
CA PHE A 267 19.52 -16.11 3.80
C PHE A 267 20.32 -16.18 2.49
N GLY A 268 19.64 -16.30 1.36
CA GLY A 268 20.26 -16.31 0.04
C GLY A 268 21.05 -15.03 -0.26
N LEU A 269 20.47 -13.86 0.05
CA LEU A 269 21.13 -12.56 -0.10
C LEU A 269 22.34 -12.44 0.86
N ALA A 270 22.21 -12.92 2.10
CA ALA A 270 23.34 -12.94 3.03
C ALA A 270 24.51 -13.77 2.47
N VAL A 271 24.24 -14.97 1.92
CA VAL A 271 25.24 -15.82 1.26
C VAL A 271 25.82 -15.16 0.01
N LEU A 272 24.97 -14.58 -0.84
CA LEU A 272 25.37 -13.94 -2.11
C LEU A 272 26.32 -12.76 -1.89
N PHE A 273 26.05 -11.96 -0.85
CA PHE A 273 26.84 -10.77 -0.51
C PHE A 273 27.95 -11.04 0.53
N MET A 274 28.24 -12.29 0.87
CA MET A 274 29.41 -12.66 1.67
C MET A 274 30.73 -12.26 1.00
N PRO A 275 31.82 -12.08 1.77
CA PRO A 275 33.14 -11.74 1.23
C PRO A 275 33.59 -12.70 0.13
N ARG A 276 34.32 -12.19 -0.86
CA ARG A 276 34.72 -12.90 -2.10
C ARG A 276 35.51 -14.19 -1.89
N GLY A 277 36.05 -14.44 -0.69
CA GLY A 277 36.80 -15.66 -0.36
C GLY A 277 35.95 -16.91 -0.13
N LEU A 278 34.62 -16.80 -0.04
CA LEU A 278 33.76 -17.96 0.19
C LEU A 278 33.39 -18.64 -1.14
N PRO A 279 33.76 -19.93 -1.36
CA PRO A 279 33.38 -20.66 -2.55
C PRO A 279 31.86 -20.92 -2.55
N GLY A 280 31.25 -20.96 -3.71
CA GLY A 280 29.82 -21.33 -3.85
C GLY A 280 28.81 -20.25 -3.46
N ARG A 281 29.22 -19.01 -3.15
CA ARG A 281 28.28 -17.92 -2.77
C ARG A 281 27.18 -17.64 -3.78
N TRP A 282 27.37 -18.01 -5.06
CA TRP A 282 26.34 -17.92 -6.11
C TRP A 282 25.11 -18.78 -5.80
N THR A 283 25.26 -19.84 -4.97
CA THR A 283 24.13 -20.67 -4.52
C THR A 283 23.09 -19.83 -3.76
N GLY A 284 23.48 -18.68 -3.19
CA GLY A 284 22.56 -17.72 -2.63
C GLY A 284 21.49 -17.25 -3.62
N ALA A 285 21.81 -17.17 -4.92
CA ALA A 285 20.84 -16.82 -5.94
C ALA A 285 19.72 -17.88 -6.08
N LEU A 286 20.03 -19.17 -5.89
CA LEU A 286 19.03 -20.24 -5.91
C LEU A 286 18.03 -20.11 -4.74
N LEU A 287 18.48 -19.62 -3.59
CA LEU A 287 17.62 -19.37 -2.43
C LEU A 287 16.75 -18.11 -2.59
N VAL A 288 17.15 -17.17 -3.43
CA VAL A 288 16.34 -15.99 -3.77
C VAL A 288 15.28 -16.32 -4.83
N LEU A 289 15.52 -17.33 -5.66
CA LEU A 289 14.65 -17.69 -6.79
C LEU A 289 13.18 -17.98 -6.41
N PRO A 290 12.86 -18.69 -5.30
CA PRO A 290 11.49 -18.93 -4.88
C PRO A 290 10.67 -17.64 -4.67
N LEU A 291 11.32 -16.54 -4.28
CA LEU A 291 10.67 -15.22 -4.12
C LEU A 291 9.95 -14.77 -5.40
N PHE A 292 10.39 -15.21 -6.57
CA PHE A 292 9.87 -14.79 -7.88
C PHE A 292 8.95 -15.84 -8.52
N ILE A 293 9.12 -17.10 -8.17
CA ILE A 293 8.45 -18.23 -8.86
C ILE A 293 7.19 -18.66 -8.14
N VAL A 294 7.21 -18.63 -6.79
CA VAL A 294 6.09 -19.14 -5.99
C VAL A 294 4.97 -18.12 -6.02
N ARG A 295 3.82 -18.52 -6.55
CA ARG A 295 2.61 -17.69 -6.63
C ARG A 295 1.62 -18.07 -5.52
N PRO A 296 0.75 -17.15 -5.07
CA PRO A 296 -0.38 -17.49 -4.21
C PRO A 296 -1.30 -18.51 -4.90
N GLU A 297 -1.92 -19.36 -4.10
CA GLU A 297 -2.91 -20.32 -4.61
C GLU A 297 -4.18 -19.57 -5.02
N GLY A 298 -4.51 -19.65 -6.32
CA GLY A 298 -5.76 -19.18 -6.89
C GLY A 298 -6.85 -20.27 -6.87
N PRO A 299 -8.08 -19.97 -7.31
CA PRO A 299 -9.11 -20.98 -7.53
C PRO A 299 -8.68 -22.03 -8.54
N GLY A 300 -9.13 -23.28 -8.34
CA GLY A 300 -8.92 -24.37 -9.28
C GLY A 300 -9.80 -24.25 -10.53
N GLN A 301 -9.67 -25.23 -11.43
CA GLN A 301 -10.57 -25.33 -12.58
C GLN A 301 -12.00 -25.61 -12.09
N GLY A 302 -12.98 -24.85 -12.60
CA GLY A 302 -14.40 -24.96 -12.20
C GLY A 302 -14.74 -24.30 -10.87
N GLU A 303 -13.76 -23.69 -10.18
CA GLU A 303 -13.96 -22.99 -8.90
C GLU A 303 -13.99 -21.48 -9.10
N ALA A 304 -14.74 -20.79 -8.23
CA ALA A 304 -14.72 -19.34 -8.14
C ALA A 304 -14.46 -18.89 -6.70
N ARG A 305 -13.67 -17.85 -6.54
CA ARG A 305 -13.51 -17.16 -5.25
C ARG A 305 -14.16 -15.79 -5.33
N VAL A 306 -15.15 -15.57 -4.47
CA VAL A 306 -15.83 -14.27 -4.30
C VAL A 306 -15.27 -13.63 -3.04
N THR A 307 -14.57 -12.52 -3.16
CA THR A 307 -14.05 -11.77 -2.01
C THR A 307 -14.75 -10.44 -1.88
N LEU A 308 -15.52 -10.28 -0.80
CA LEU A 308 -16.15 -9.03 -0.43
C LEU A 308 -15.15 -8.20 0.40
N LEU A 309 -14.75 -7.04 -0.10
CA LEU A 309 -13.73 -6.19 0.52
C LEU A 309 -14.34 -5.27 1.59
N ASP A 310 -13.58 -5.00 2.67
CA ASP A 310 -13.96 -4.00 3.67
C ASP A 310 -13.57 -2.59 3.17
N VAL A 311 -14.45 -1.99 2.40
CA VAL A 311 -14.32 -0.61 1.88
C VAL A 311 -14.96 0.44 2.79
N GLY A 312 -15.28 0.06 4.04
CA GLY A 312 -16.12 0.86 4.91
C GLY A 312 -17.59 0.74 4.51
N GLN A 313 -18.34 1.86 4.52
CA GLN A 313 -19.71 1.83 4.04
C GLN A 313 -19.71 1.94 2.51
N GLY A 314 -20.10 0.85 1.84
CA GLY A 314 -20.09 0.71 0.40
C GLY A 314 -19.82 -0.72 -0.04
N LEU A 315 -19.74 -0.96 -1.33
CA LEU A 315 -19.55 -2.28 -1.91
C LEU A 315 -18.31 -2.31 -2.82
N SER A 316 -17.51 -3.35 -2.66
CA SER A 316 -16.57 -3.81 -3.65
C SER A 316 -16.37 -5.32 -3.48
N ALA A 317 -16.58 -6.08 -4.53
CA ALA A 317 -16.36 -7.51 -4.56
C ALA A 317 -15.42 -7.89 -5.71
N VAL A 318 -14.53 -8.84 -5.46
CA VAL A 318 -13.64 -9.40 -6.48
C VAL A 318 -14.01 -10.85 -6.71
N VAL A 319 -14.31 -11.20 -7.95
CA VAL A 319 -14.59 -12.56 -8.39
C VAL A 319 -13.39 -13.06 -9.18
N GLN A 320 -12.77 -14.13 -8.71
CA GLN A 320 -11.62 -14.77 -9.34
C GLN A 320 -12.00 -16.17 -9.80
N THR A 321 -11.64 -16.52 -11.02
CA THR A 321 -11.52 -17.90 -11.49
C THR A 321 -10.04 -18.25 -11.65
N ARG A 322 -9.71 -19.38 -12.24
CA ARG A 322 -8.31 -19.79 -12.38
C ARG A 322 -7.44 -18.79 -13.15
N HIS A 323 -7.99 -18.15 -14.20
CA HIS A 323 -7.22 -17.25 -15.08
C HIS A 323 -7.86 -15.87 -15.25
N HIS A 324 -9.09 -15.66 -14.78
CA HIS A 324 -9.84 -14.44 -15.00
C HIS A 324 -10.24 -13.76 -13.69
N THR A 325 -10.39 -12.44 -13.77
CA THR A 325 -10.76 -11.60 -12.64
C THR A 325 -11.84 -10.59 -13.04
N LEU A 326 -12.92 -10.53 -12.27
CA LEU A 326 -13.95 -9.51 -12.34
C LEU A 326 -13.96 -8.72 -11.03
N VAL A 327 -14.04 -7.39 -11.14
CA VAL A 327 -14.32 -6.51 -10.00
C VAL A 327 -15.75 -5.99 -10.14
N TYR A 328 -16.50 -6.08 -9.06
CA TYR A 328 -17.87 -5.59 -8.94
C TYR A 328 -17.87 -4.45 -7.93
N ASP A 329 -18.07 -3.22 -8.39
CA ASP A 329 -17.95 -1.97 -7.66
C ASP A 329 -16.56 -1.72 -7.06
N ALA A 330 -16.26 -0.47 -6.70
CA ALA A 330 -14.96 -0.07 -6.18
C ALA A 330 -15.04 0.73 -4.86
N GLY A 331 -16.23 0.74 -4.25
CA GLY A 331 -16.49 1.43 -2.99
C GLY A 331 -16.43 2.96 -3.07
N PRO A 332 -16.44 3.64 -1.91
CA PRO A 332 -16.60 5.08 -1.82
C PRO A 332 -15.35 5.90 -2.15
N ARG A 333 -15.60 7.14 -2.58
CA ARG A 333 -14.63 8.21 -2.60
C ARG A 333 -14.91 9.17 -1.44
N PHE A 334 -13.91 9.42 -0.61
CA PHE A 334 -14.03 10.27 0.58
C PHE A 334 -13.53 11.70 0.35
N SER A 335 -12.55 11.89 -0.55
CA SER A 335 -12.03 13.20 -0.93
C SER A 335 -11.47 13.18 -2.36
N GLU A 336 -10.99 14.31 -2.86
CA GLU A 336 -10.33 14.36 -4.18
C GLU A 336 -9.07 13.50 -4.27
N THR A 337 -8.43 13.24 -3.14
CA THR A 337 -7.15 12.52 -3.05
C THR A 337 -7.25 11.15 -2.37
N PHE A 338 -8.44 10.76 -1.90
CA PHE A 338 -8.61 9.51 -1.16
C PHE A 338 -9.92 8.80 -1.51
N ASP A 339 -9.79 7.60 -2.08
CA ASP A 339 -10.87 6.66 -2.39
C ASP A 339 -10.47 5.21 -2.10
N THR A 340 -11.45 4.31 -2.07
CA THR A 340 -11.23 2.89 -1.76
C THR A 340 -10.71 2.09 -2.95
N GLY A 341 -10.88 2.55 -4.17
CA GLY A 341 -10.23 1.96 -5.34
C GLY A 341 -8.72 1.92 -5.15
N GLN A 342 -8.12 3.08 -4.82
CA GLN A 342 -6.68 3.19 -4.56
C GLN A 342 -6.25 2.58 -3.21
N ALA A 343 -7.06 2.75 -2.16
CA ALA A 343 -6.65 2.38 -0.80
C ALA A 343 -6.91 0.91 -0.45
N VAL A 344 -7.86 0.23 -1.11
CA VAL A 344 -8.30 -1.13 -0.78
C VAL A 344 -8.25 -2.05 -2.00
N VAL A 345 -8.94 -1.70 -3.10
CA VAL A 345 -9.11 -2.62 -4.24
C VAL A 345 -7.78 -2.88 -4.94
N VAL A 346 -7.05 -1.83 -5.31
CA VAL A 346 -5.74 -1.94 -5.97
C VAL A 346 -4.71 -2.71 -5.13
N PRO A 347 -4.53 -2.42 -3.82
CA PRO A 347 -3.65 -3.23 -2.96
C PRO A 347 -4.07 -4.69 -2.87
N PHE A 348 -5.38 -4.99 -2.81
CA PHE A 348 -5.87 -6.36 -2.80
C PHE A 348 -5.53 -7.11 -4.09
N LEU A 349 -5.78 -6.50 -5.25
CA LEU A 349 -5.44 -7.09 -6.55
C LEU A 349 -3.94 -7.40 -6.66
N ARG A 350 -3.09 -6.47 -6.21
CA ARG A 350 -1.63 -6.67 -6.15
C ARG A 350 -1.26 -7.82 -5.21
N HIS A 351 -1.82 -7.84 -4.01
CA HIS A 351 -1.58 -8.90 -3.02
C HIS A 351 -1.89 -10.28 -3.59
N GLN A 352 -2.98 -10.41 -4.35
CA GLN A 352 -3.38 -11.64 -5.04
C GLN A 352 -2.54 -11.94 -6.30
N GLY A 353 -1.67 -11.04 -6.73
CA GLY A 353 -0.86 -11.21 -7.94
C GLY A 353 -1.64 -11.04 -9.24
N ILE A 354 -2.79 -10.39 -9.18
CA ILE A 354 -3.61 -10.09 -10.35
C ILE A 354 -2.91 -8.97 -11.14
N GLN A 355 -2.64 -9.23 -12.40
CA GLN A 355 -1.97 -8.28 -13.29
C GLN A 355 -2.92 -7.61 -14.28
N GLN A 356 -4.02 -8.27 -14.60
CA GLN A 356 -5.02 -7.78 -15.55
C GLN A 356 -6.41 -7.91 -14.94
N LEU A 357 -7.26 -6.96 -15.26
CA LEU A 357 -8.67 -6.97 -14.92
C LEU A 357 -9.45 -7.25 -16.19
N ASP A 358 -10.16 -8.40 -16.25
CA ASP A 358 -10.91 -8.78 -17.42
C ASP A 358 -12.20 -7.96 -17.51
N VAL A 359 -12.95 -7.87 -16.41
CA VAL A 359 -14.23 -7.16 -16.36
C VAL A 359 -14.34 -6.29 -15.12
N LEU A 360 -14.79 -5.07 -15.31
CA LEU A 360 -15.31 -4.20 -14.25
C LEU A 360 -16.80 -4.04 -14.41
N VAL A 361 -17.55 -4.33 -13.36
CA VAL A 361 -18.99 -4.05 -13.29
C VAL A 361 -19.24 -2.97 -12.26
N VAL A 362 -19.86 -1.87 -12.68
CA VAL A 362 -20.32 -0.81 -11.78
C VAL A 362 -21.83 -0.95 -11.64
N SER A 363 -22.28 -1.38 -10.47
CA SER A 363 -23.68 -1.72 -10.24
C SER A 363 -24.62 -0.55 -10.49
N HIS A 364 -24.30 0.63 -9.92
CA HIS A 364 -25.03 1.88 -10.11
C HIS A 364 -24.13 3.11 -9.79
N GLY A 365 -24.71 4.33 -9.87
CA GLY A 365 -23.95 5.57 -9.84
C GLY A 365 -23.67 6.16 -8.46
N ASP A 366 -24.12 5.56 -7.36
CA ASP A 366 -23.90 6.13 -6.03
C ASP A 366 -22.43 6.05 -5.61
N ASN A 367 -21.99 7.07 -4.89
CA ASN A 367 -20.57 7.24 -4.53
C ASN A 367 -19.96 6.03 -3.81
N ASP A 368 -20.73 5.32 -3.02
CA ASP A 368 -20.25 4.15 -2.25
C ASP A 368 -20.10 2.87 -3.11
N HIS A 369 -20.30 2.98 -4.43
CA HIS A 369 -20.10 1.97 -5.46
C HIS A 369 -19.13 2.43 -6.56
N ILE A 370 -19.38 3.60 -7.17
CA ILE A 370 -18.57 4.13 -8.27
C ILE A 370 -17.35 4.92 -7.82
N GLY A 371 -17.33 5.36 -6.55
CA GLY A 371 -16.35 6.35 -6.06
C GLY A 371 -14.89 6.00 -6.30
N GLY A 372 -14.50 4.73 -6.16
CA GLY A 372 -13.13 4.24 -6.36
C GLY A 372 -12.78 3.84 -7.80
N VAL A 373 -13.74 3.87 -8.72
CA VAL A 373 -13.59 3.33 -10.09
C VAL A 373 -12.50 4.07 -10.89
N ALA A 374 -12.40 5.38 -10.78
CA ALA A 374 -11.41 6.17 -11.50
C ALA A 374 -9.97 5.76 -11.12
N SER A 375 -9.71 5.62 -9.84
CA SER A 375 -8.40 5.20 -9.31
C SER A 375 -8.09 3.75 -9.67
N LEU A 376 -9.09 2.87 -9.64
CA LEU A 376 -8.94 1.48 -10.06
C LEU A 376 -8.53 1.39 -11.53
N LEU A 377 -9.29 2.01 -12.43
CA LEU A 377 -9.05 1.96 -13.88
C LEU A 377 -7.73 2.62 -14.29
N SER A 378 -7.25 3.60 -13.53
CA SER A 378 -5.95 4.23 -13.79
C SER A 378 -4.77 3.26 -13.62
N GLN A 379 -4.91 2.23 -12.78
CA GLN A 379 -3.85 1.26 -12.48
C GLN A 379 -4.14 -0.14 -13.04
N TYR A 380 -5.41 -0.49 -13.19
CA TYR A 380 -5.90 -1.74 -13.76
C TYR A 380 -6.94 -1.44 -14.85
N PRO A 381 -6.49 -1.10 -16.07
CA PRO A 381 -7.43 -0.98 -17.20
C PRO A 381 -8.18 -2.30 -17.38
N ALA A 382 -9.52 -2.24 -17.37
CA ALA A 382 -10.34 -3.40 -17.59
C ALA A 382 -10.56 -3.64 -19.09
N ALA A 383 -10.53 -4.91 -19.52
CA ALA A 383 -10.80 -5.26 -20.91
C ALA A 383 -12.26 -4.98 -21.31
N ASP A 384 -13.19 -5.17 -20.36
CA ASP A 384 -14.62 -4.88 -20.54
C ASP A 384 -15.15 -4.11 -19.31
N VAL A 385 -15.99 -3.10 -19.56
CA VAL A 385 -16.58 -2.29 -18.48
C VAL A 385 -18.10 -2.22 -18.69
N LEU A 386 -18.84 -2.73 -17.71
CA LEU A 386 -20.29 -2.70 -17.69
C LEU A 386 -20.79 -1.81 -16.55
N SER A 387 -21.86 -1.06 -16.81
CA SER A 387 -22.52 -0.26 -15.77
C SER A 387 -23.98 -0.05 -16.08
N SER A 388 -24.80 0.16 -15.04
CA SER A 388 -26.16 0.70 -15.22
C SER A 388 -26.14 2.18 -15.63
N VAL A 389 -25.02 2.88 -15.35
CA VAL A 389 -24.77 4.31 -15.65
C VAL A 389 -23.47 4.49 -16.47
N PRO A 390 -23.38 3.94 -17.68
CA PRO A 390 -22.12 3.93 -18.44
C PRO A 390 -21.57 5.33 -18.75
N GLY A 391 -22.42 6.35 -18.80
CA GLY A 391 -22.01 7.74 -19.02
C GLY A 391 -21.30 8.39 -17.83
N GLU A 392 -21.37 7.82 -16.64
CA GLU A 392 -20.71 8.32 -15.42
C GLU A 392 -19.39 7.60 -15.14
N VAL A 393 -19.14 6.45 -15.78
CA VAL A 393 -17.90 5.69 -15.62
C VAL A 393 -16.79 6.32 -16.45
N PRO A 394 -15.60 6.60 -15.88
CA PRO A 394 -14.49 7.20 -16.61
C PRO A 394 -13.77 6.19 -17.52
N ALA A 395 -14.51 5.54 -18.41
CA ALA A 395 -14.02 4.59 -19.40
C ALA A 395 -14.75 4.81 -20.74
N ALA A 396 -14.01 5.13 -21.79
CA ALA A 396 -14.59 5.42 -23.11
C ALA A 396 -15.36 4.25 -23.73
N HIS A 397 -15.07 3.01 -23.29
CA HIS A 397 -15.69 1.77 -23.77
C HIS A 397 -16.73 1.19 -22.77
N ALA A 398 -17.16 1.98 -21.76
CA ALA A 398 -18.17 1.52 -20.83
C ALA A 398 -19.49 1.24 -21.56
N ARG A 399 -20.06 0.07 -21.31
CA ARG A 399 -21.31 -0.42 -21.93
C ARG A 399 -22.39 -0.58 -20.89
N ALA A 400 -23.64 -0.48 -21.34
CA ALA A 400 -24.77 -0.73 -20.46
C ALA A 400 -24.82 -2.21 -20.03
N CYS A 401 -24.94 -2.41 -18.72
CA CYS A 401 -25.25 -3.69 -18.11
C CYS A 401 -26.65 -4.11 -18.54
N ARG A 402 -26.82 -5.34 -19.05
CA ARG A 402 -28.07 -5.84 -19.58
C ARG A 402 -28.26 -7.33 -19.30
N ARG A 403 -29.46 -7.73 -18.90
CA ARG A 403 -29.81 -9.14 -18.74
C ARG A 403 -29.43 -9.95 -19.98
N GLY A 404 -28.85 -11.14 -19.74
CA GLY A 404 -28.40 -12.07 -20.78
C GLY A 404 -26.95 -11.90 -21.21
N GLN A 405 -26.23 -10.85 -20.78
CA GLN A 405 -24.77 -10.80 -20.90
C GLN A 405 -24.16 -11.87 -20.01
N ARG A 406 -23.13 -12.56 -20.49
CA ARG A 406 -22.49 -13.67 -19.75
C ARG A 406 -21.03 -13.85 -20.15
N TRP A 407 -20.30 -14.48 -19.25
CA TRP A 407 -18.94 -14.98 -19.45
C TRP A 407 -18.88 -16.43 -18.97
N ASP A 408 -18.25 -17.29 -19.75
CA ASP A 408 -17.96 -18.68 -19.37
C ASP A 408 -16.43 -18.78 -19.22
N TRP A 409 -15.93 -18.79 -17.98
CA TRP A 409 -14.52 -18.74 -17.63
C TRP A 409 -14.09 -19.93 -16.79
N ASP A 410 -13.12 -20.70 -17.24
CA ASP A 410 -12.51 -21.79 -16.46
C ASP A 410 -13.53 -22.80 -15.87
N GLY A 411 -14.70 -23.00 -16.50
CA GLY A 411 -15.77 -23.83 -15.97
C GLY A 411 -16.73 -23.09 -15.01
N VAL A 412 -16.60 -21.78 -14.89
CA VAL A 412 -17.50 -20.91 -14.12
C VAL A 412 -18.31 -20.06 -15.07
N ARG A 413 -19.63 -20.01 -14.87
CA ARG A 413 -20.53 -19.13 -15.62
C ARG A 413 -20.88 -17.91 -14.78
N ILE A 414 -20.65 -16.73 -15.33
CA ILE A 414 -21.09 -15.45 -14.75
C ILE A 414 -22.14 -14.85 -15.69
N SER A 415 -23.31 -14.51 -15.16
CA SER A 415 -24.43 -13.99 -15.96
C SER A 415 -25.07 -12.77 -15.31
N VAL A 416 -25.51 -11.83 -16.15
CA VAL A 416 -26.27 -10.65 -15.74
C VAL A 416 -27.75 -10.99 -15.73
N LEU A 417 -28.41 -10.88 -14.57
CA LEU A 417 -29.85 -11.15 -14.39
C LEU A 417 -30.70 -9.87 -14.50
N HIS A 418 -30.12 -8.69 -14.17
CA HIS A 418 -30.80 -7.40 -14.14
C HIS A 418 -29.80 -6.27 -14.46
N PRO A 419 -30.23 -5.15 -15.08
CA PRO A 419 -31.55 -4.83 -15.58
C PRO A 419 -31.87 -5.47 -16.96
N ALA A 420 -33.13 -5.65 -17.27
CA ALA A 420 -33.57 -5.96 -18.62
C ALA A 420 -33.62 -4.70 -19.50
N ARG A 421 -33.75 -4.86 -20.84
CA ARG A 421 -33.83 -3.71 -21.75
C ARG A 421 -35.10 -2.87 -21.57
N GLU A 422 -36.16 -3.55 -21.20
CA GLU A 422 -37.50 -2.99 -20.99
C GLU A 422 -37.71 -2.39 -19.60
N ASP A 423 -36.77 -2.60 -18.66
CA ASP A 423 -36.90 -2.09 -17.30
C ASP A 423 -36.75 -0.57 -17.27
N VAL A 424 -37.72 0.12 -16.70
CA VAL A 424 -37.74 1.59 -16.50
C VAL A 424 -37.39 1.90 -15.05
N LEU A 425 -36.35 1.24 -14.52
CA LEU A 425 -35.89 1.45 -13.17
C LEU A 425 -34.65 2.37 -13.18
N SER A 426 -34.46 3.15 -12.12
CA SER A 426 -33.36 4.11 -12.00
C SER A 426 -32.71 4.05 -10.59
N GLY A 427 -31.55 4.68 -10.44
CA GLY A 427 -30.78 4.69 -9.18
C GLY A 427 -30.48 3.27 -8.71
N ASN A 428 -30.67 3.02 -7.43
CA ASN A 428 -30.43 1.73 -6.78
C ASN A 428 -31.14 0.57 -7.51
N ASN A 429 -32.37 0.77 -7.96
CA ASN A 429 -33.16 -0.26 -8.62
C ASN A 429 -32.70 -0.58 -10.05
N ALA A 430 -31.78 0.16 -10.62
CA ALA A 430 -31.12 -0.17 -11.88
C ALA A 430 -29.80 -0.94 -11.69
N SER A 431 -29.42 -1.29 -10.46
CA SER A 431 -28.17 -2.01 -10.16
C SER A 431 -28.02 -3.27 -11.01
N CYS A 432 -26.82 -3.48 -11.56
CA CYS A 432 -26.47 -4.73 -12.24
C CYS A 432 -26.50 -5.90 -11.25
N VAL A 433 -27.33 -6.89 -11.47
CA VAL A 433 -27.35 -8.11 -10.65
C VAL A 433 -26.60 -9.20 -11.38
N LEU A 434 -25.55 -9.75 -10.74
CA LEU A 434 -24.74 -10.83 -11.29
C LEU A 434 -25.01 -12.14 -10.55
N ARG A 435 -25.10 -13.22 -11.32
CA ARG A 435 -25.08 -14.60 -10.84
C ARG A 435 -23.81 -15.29 -11.27
N ILE A 436 -23.20 -16.03 -10.37
CA ILE A 436 -21.99 -16.82 -10.57
C ILE A 436 -22.35 -18.27 -10.29
N ASP A 437 -22.15 -19.15 -11.26
CA ASP A 437 -22.43 -20.58 -11.17
C ASP A 437 -21.15 -21.37 -11.44
N THR A 438 -20.79 -22.30 -10.56
CA THR A 438 -19.69 -23.25 -10.78
C THR A 438 -20.20 -24.55 -11.40
N GLU A 439 -19.31 -25.30 -12.04
CA GLU A 439 -19.65 -26.66 -12.55
C GLU A 439 -20.13 -27.60 -11.44
N GLY A 440 -19.68 -27.39 -10.21
CA GLY A 440 -20.10 -28.16 -9.03
C GLY A 440 -21.50 -27.84 -8.51
N GLY A 441 -22.17 -26.85 -9.08
CA GLY A 441 -23.53 -26.42 -8.73
C GLY A 441 -23.57 -25.39 -7.61
N GLN A 442 -22.46 -25.02 -6.99
CA GLN A 442 -22.41 -23.91 -6.03
C GLN A 442 -22.55 -22.57 -6.77
N SER A 443 -23.24 -21.62 -6.13
CA SER A 443 -23.59 -20.36 -6.77
C SER A 443 -23.54 -19.16 -5.83
N ALA A 444 -23.27 -17.98 -6.40
CA ALA A 444 -23.31 -16.71 -5.68
C ALA A 444 -24.13 -15.66 -6.44
N LEU A 445 -24.81 -14.78 -5.72
CA LEU A 445 -25.58 -13.67 -6.25
C LEU A 445 -25.03 -12.34 -5.71
N LEU A 446 -24.62 -11.44 -6.62
CA LEU A 446 -24.20 -10.07 -6.33
C LEU A 446 -25.33 -9.13 -6.75
N THR A 447 -25.92 -8.40 -5.83
CA THR A 447 -27.19 -7.70 -6.06
C THR A 447 -27.05 -6.18 -6.16
N GLY A 448 -25.89 -5.62 -5.82
CA GLY A 448 -25.77 -4.17 -5.66
C GLY A 448 -26.77 -3.65 -4.65
N ASP A 449 -27.37 -2.51 -4.95
CA ASP A 449 -28.29 -1.83 -4.02
C ASP A 449 -29.75 -1.92 -4.44
N ILE A 450 -30.15 -3.02 -5.14
CA ILE A 450 -31.56 -3.22 -5.49
C ILE A 450 -32.46 -3.12 -4.26
N GLU A 451 -33.62 -2.56 -4.47
CA GLU A 451 -34.67 -2.45 -3.50
C GLU A 451 -35.93 -3.25 -3.95
N ARG A 452 -37.01 -3.20 -3.17
CA ARG A 452 -38.22 -3.95 -3.44
C ARG A 452 -38.74 -3.89 -4.89
N PRO A 453 -38.72 -2.72 -5.62
CA PRO A 453 -39.16 -2.70 -7.00
C PRO A 453 -38.35 -3.63 -7.92
N ALA A 454 -37.02 -3.60 -7.83
CA ALA A 454 -36.17 -4.49 -8.61
C ALA A 454 -36.27 -5.96 -8.15
N GLU A 455 -36.38 -6.21 -6.83
CA GLU A 455 -36.67 -7.55 -6.31
C GLU A 455 -37.95 -8.14 -6.91
N GLN A 456 -39.03 -7.35 -7.06
CA GLN A 456 -40.29 -7.78 -7.69
C GLN A 456 -40.10 -8.13 -9.15
N VAL A 457 -39.35 -7.34 -9.91
CA VAL A 457 -39.01 -7.62 -11.32
C VAL A 457 -38.25 -8.95 -11.44
N LEU A 458 -37.27 -9.18 -10.57
CA LEU A 458 -36.49 -10.42 -10.54
C LEU A 458 -37.35 -11.63 -10.17
N LEU A 459 -38.25 -11.49 -9.19
CA LEU A 459 -39.20 -12.55 -8.79
C LEU A 459 -40.17 -12.91 -9.89
N ALA A 460 -40.62 -11.93 -10.68
CA ALA A 460 -41.56 -12.15 -11.79
C ALA A 460 -40.88 -12.78 -13.01
N GLY A 461 -39.64 -12.38 -13.34
CA GLY A 461 -39.01 -12.74 -14.60
C GLY A 461 -37.80 -13.67 -14.52
N GLN A 462 -37.23 -13.91 -13.32
CA GLN A 462 -35.97 -14.65 -13.13
C GLN A 462 -36.00 -15.62 -11.93
N ARG A 463 -37.19 -15.97 -11.45
CA ARG A 463 -37.37 -16.73 -10.20
C ARG A 463 -36.55 -18.03 -10.16
N ASP A 464 -36.47 -18.75 -11.28
CA ASP A 464 -35.73 -20.03 -11.37
C ASP A 464 -34.22 -19.84 -11.38
N HIS A 465 -33.72 -18.61 -11.59
CA HIS A 465 -32.33 -18.24 -11.57
C HIS A 465 -31.89 -17.52 -10.28
N LEU A 466 -32.79 -17.36 -9.31
CA LEU A 466 -32.50 -16.69 -8.04
C LEU A 466 -31.84 -17.59 -6.99
N PRO A 467 -32.19 -18.92 -6.86
CA PRO A 467 -31.59 -19.75 -5.81
C PRO A 467 -30.08 -19.69 -5.86
N ALA A 468 -29.41 -19.36 -4.72
CA ALA A 468 -27.98 -19.22 -4.65
C ALA A 468 -27.48 -19.52 -3.23
N ASP A 469 -26.34 -20.21 -3.11
CA ASP A 469 -25.75 -20.59 -1.84
C ASP A 469 -25.19 -19.38 -1.10
N VAL A 470 -24.65 -18.40 -1.85
CA VAL A 470 -24.06 -17.17 -1.31
C VAL A 470 -24.80 -15.95 -1.84
N LEU A 471 -25.23 -15.08 -0.95
CA LEU A 471 -25.85 -13.80 -1.31
C LEU A 471 -25.03 -12.63 -0.76
N VAL A 472 -24.58 -11.74 -1.64
CA VAL A 472 -24.19 -10.40 -1.22
C VAL A 472 -25.47 -9.59 -1.05
N VAL A 473 -25.77 -9.24 0.20
CA VAL A 473 -27.07 -8.70 0.62
C VAL A 473 -27.30 -7.33 0.01
N PRO A 474 -28.46 -7.11 -0.63
CA PRO A 474 -28.75 -5.87 -1.31
C PRO A 474 -28.82 -4.69 -0.34
N HIS A 475 -28.32 -3.54 -0.82
CA HIS A 475 -28.38 -2.23 -0.17
C HIS A 475 -27.90 -2.28 1.28
N HIS A 476 -26.77 -3.00 1.49
CA HIS A 476 -26.07 -3.13 2.77
C HIS A 476 -26.96 -3.60 3.94
N GLY A 477 -28.11 -4.20 3.65
CA GLY A 477 -29.11 -4.57 4.67
C GLY A 477 -30.03 -3.42 5.09
N SER A 478 -30.39 -2.54 4.16
CA SER A 478 -31.41 -1.49 4.32
C SER A 478 -32.81 -2.09 4.50
N LYS A 479 -33.71 -1.36 5.17
CA LYS A 479 -35.14 -1.74 5.30
C LYS A 479 -35.88 -1.71 3.96
N THR A 480 -35.35 -1.02 2.96
CA THR A 480 -35.98 -0.89 1.62
C THR A 480 -35.78 -2.12 0.75
N SER A 481 -34.84 -3.00 1.12
CA SER A 481 -34.47 -4.23 0.41
C SER A 481 -34.73 -5.49 1.23
N SER A 482 -34.30 -6.64 0.70
CA SER A 482 -34.34 -7.95 1.37
C SER A 482 -35.76 -8.32 1.80
N SER A 483 -36.71 -8.24 0.86
CA SER A 483 -38.08 -8.68 1.13
C SER A 483 -38.13 -10.18 1.44
N ARG A 484 -39.07 -10.60 2.31
CA ARG A 484 -39.23 -12.03 2.67
C ARG A 484 -39.44 -12.92 1.44
N ALA A 485 -40.16 -12.43 0.43
CA ALA A 485 -40.38 -13.16 -0.83
C ALA A 485 -39.06 -13.34 -1.61
N PHE A 486 -38.22 -12.31 -1.66
CA PHE A 486 -36.92 -12.36 -2.32
C PHE A 486 -35.95 -13.30 -1.60
N ILE A 487 -35.84 -13.17 -0.28
CA ILE A 487 -35.00 -14.06 0.56
C ILE A 487 -35.44 -15.52 0.41
N ALA A 488 -36.76 -15.78 0.45
CA ALA A 488 -37.31 -17.13 0.29
C ALA A 488 -37.09 -17.72 -1.11
N ALA A 489 -37.00 -16.89 -2.14
CA ALA A 489 -36.73 -17.34 -3.51
C ALA A 489 -35.23 -17.66 -3.72
N ILE A 490 -34.31 -16.94 -3.04
CA ILE A 490 -32.86 -17.20 -3.11
C ILE A 490 -32.47 -18.35 -2.18
N HIS A 491 -33.00 -18.33 -0.96
CA HIS A 491 -32.71 -19.28 0.14
C HIS A 491 -31.22 -19.48 0.37
N PRO A 492 -30.44 -18.39 0.63
CA PRO A 492 -29.00 -18.47 0.74
C PRO A 492 -28.56 -19.22 2.02
N GLU A 493 -27.49 -20.02 1.93
CA GLU A 493 -26.80 -20.59 3.09
C GLU A 493 -25.93 -19.53 3.77
N ILE A 494 -25.37 -18.59 2.97
CA ILE A 494 -24.46 -17.54 3.43
C ILE A 494 -24.97 -16.19 2.94
N ALA A 495 -25.15 -15.26 3.88
CA ALA A 495 -25.55 -13.88 3.61
C ALA A 495 -24.42 -12.91 4.02
N LEU A 496 -23.81 -12.25 3.03
CA LEU A 496 -22.67 -11.33 3.22
C LEU A 496 -23.16 -9.88 3.17
N PHE A 497 -22.93 -9.14 4.25
CA PHE A 497 -23.32 -7.75 4.37
C PHE A 497 -22.14 -6.81 4.11
N PRO A 498 -22.16 -6.03 3.01
CA PRO A 498 -21.13 -5.02 2.70
C PRO A 498 -21.38 -3.75 3.53
N SER A 499 -21.13 -3.79 4.83
CA SER A 499 -21.46 -2.71 5.75
C SER A 499 -20.25 -2.31 6.60
N GLY A 500 -19.96 -1.01 6.67
CA GLY A 500 -18.85 -0.47 7.43
C GLY A 500 -19.04 -0.58 8.94
N TYR A 501 -17.93 -0.74 9.66
CA TYR A 501 -17.93 -0.77 11.13
C TYR A 501 -18.50 0.53 11.70
N ARG A 502 -19.53 0.44 12.55
CA ARG A 502 -20.20 1.59 13.17
C ARG A 502 -20.64 2.66 12.15
N ASN A 503 -21.13 2.24 11.00
CA ASN A 503 -21.55 3.15 9.95
C ASN A 503 -22.70 4.07 10.41
N ARG A 504 -22.72 5.30 9.88
CA ARG A 504 -23.70 6.34 10.26
C ARG A 504 -25.15 5.99 9.95
N TYR A 505 -25.37 5.04 9.03
CA TYR A 505 -26.71 4.61 8.63
C TYR A 505 -27.29 3.54 9.57
N GLY A 506 -26.43 2.95 10.43
CA GLY A 506 -26.81 1.82 11.28
C GLY A 506 -27.19 0.59 10.47
N PHE A 507 -26.47 0.31 9.39
CA PHE A 507 -26.60 -0.90 8.60
C PHE A 507 -25.67 -2.01 9.12
N PRO A 508 -26.08 -3.29 8.98
CA PRO A 508 -27.40 -3.78 8.56
C PRO A 508 -28.47 -3.48 9.63
N LYS A 509 -29.70 -3.29 9.19
CA LYS A 509 -30.81 -3.08 10.13
C LYS A 509 -31.17 -4.37 10.85
N PRO A 510 -31.42 -4.35 12.19
CA PRO A 510 -31.72 -5.56 12.95
C PRO A 510 -32.86 -6.39 12.33
N VAL A 511 -33.94 -5.73 11.89
CA VAL A 511 -35.07 -6.41 11.24
C VAL A 511 -34.69 -7.16 9.95
N ILE A 512 -33.60 -6.77 9.29
CA ILE A 512 -33.08 -7.47 8.11
C ILE A 512 -32.25 -8.67 8.56
N LEU A 513 -31.39 -8.51 9.57
CA LEU A 513 -30.65 -9.63 10.16
C LEU A 513 -31.61 -10.73 10.64
N ASP A 514 -32.70 -10.35 11.32
CA ASP A 514 -33.73 -11.29 11.77
C ASP A 514 -34.32 -12.11 10.63
N ARG A 515 -34.55 -11.51 9.45
CA ARG A 515 -35.09 -12.23 8.27
C ARG A 515 -34.14 -13.33 7.75
N TYR A 516 -32.82 -13.09 7.78
CA TYR A 516 -31.83 -14.10 7.41
C TYR A 516 -31.65 -15.16 8.48
N ALA A 517 -31.79 -14.77 9.75
CA ALA A 517 -31.80 -15.72 10.87
C ALA A 517 -33.02 -16.65 10.82
N GLU A 518 -34.21 -16.18 10.40
CA GLU A 518 -35.42 -16.99 10.21
C GLU A 518 -35.21 -18.16 9.23
N ILE A 519 -34.32 -18.02 8.25
CA ILE A 519 -33.99 -19.07 7.28
C ILE A 519 -32.70 -19.82 7.62
N HIS A 520 -32.12 -19.57 8.82
CA HIS A 520 -30.87 -20.15 9.30
C HIS A 520 -29.63 -19.86 8.42
N ALA A 521 -29.63 -18.75 7.68
CA ALA A 521 -28.46 -18.34 6.89
C ALA A 521 -27.30 -17.92 7.80
N THR A 522 -26.10 -18.34 7.46
CA THR A 522 -24.86 -17.82 8.08
C THR A 522 -24.66 -16.36 7.67
N VAL A 523 -24.62 -15.46 8.65
CA VAL A 523 -24.49 -14.03 8.42
C VAL A 523 -23.07 -13.55 8.70
N ASP A 524 -22.46 -12.82 7.75
CA ASP A 524 -21.18 -12.15 7.94
C ASP A 524 -21.24 -10.68 7.48
N GLN A 525 -20.43 -9.82 8.16
CA GLN A 525 -20.40 -8.39 7.91
C GLN A 525 -18.95 -7.93 7.72
N THR A 526 -18.66 -7.20 6.63
CA THR A 526 -17.30 -6.70 6.37
C THR A 526 -16.76 -5.81 7.49
N GLY A 527 -17.62 -4.98 8.09
CA GLY A 527 -17.25 -4.13 9.23
C GLY A 527 -16.81 -4.89 10.48
N LEU A 528 -17.21 -6.15 10.64
CA LEU A 528 -16.84 -7.01 11.78
C LEU A 528 -15.72 -8.00 11.41
N SER A 529 -15.82 -8.65 10.25
CA SER A 529 -14.92 -9.72 9.82
C SER A 529 -13.72 -9.23 8.99
N GLY A 530 -13.72 -7.97 8.55
CA GLY A 530 -12.81 -7.47 7.51
C GLY A 530 -13.22 -7.98 6.13
N ALA A 531 -12.29 -8.13 5.21
CA ALA A 531 -12.58 -8.78 3.93
C ALA A 531 -13.04 -10.23 4.19
N ILE A 532 -14.04 -10.66 3.41
CA ILE A 532 -14.63 -12.00 3.50
C ILE A 532 -14.48 -12.69 2.15
N SER A 533 -13.74 -13.78 2.11
CA SER A 533 -13.58 -14.59 0.90
C SER A 533 -14.42 -15.85 1.01
N VAL A 534 -15.20 -16.14 -0.02
CA VAL A 534 -15.97 -17.37 -0.13
C VAL A 534 -15.50 -18.12 -1.39
N THR A 535 -15.08 -19.36 -1.20
CA THR A 535 -14.69 -20.24 -2.32
C THR A 535 -15.88 -21.13 -2.68
N LEU A 536 -16.34 -20.99 -3.91
CA LEU A 536 -17.34 -21.84 -4.54
C LEU A 536 -16.60 -23.00 -5.21
N ALA A 537 -16.74 -24.18 -4.64
CA ALA A 537 -16.02 -25.38 -5.06
C ALA A 537 -16.75 -26.15 -6.17
N THR A 538 -16.08 -27.15 -6.75
CA THR A 538 -16.65 -28.08 -7.74
C THR A 538 -17.39 -29.26 -7.11
N GLY A 539 -17.35 -29.41 -5.78
CA GLY A 539 -17.95 -30.53 -5.05
C GLY A 539 -19.19 -30.13 -4.24
N PRO A 540 -19.97 -31.12 -3.80
CA PRO A 540 -21.09 -30.88 -2.90
C PRO A 540 -20.59 -30.46 -1.52
N GLY A 541 -21.26 -29.54 -0.87
CA GLY A 541 -20.96 -29.04 0.48
C GLY A 541 -21.22 -27.56 0.61
N MET A 542 -21.07 -27.02 1.81
CA MET A 542 -21.14 -25.58 2.03
C MET A 542 -19.91 -24.89 1.44
N PRO A 543 -20.08 -23.70 0.80
CA PRO A 543 -18.95 -22.88 0.38
C PRO A 543 -18.00 -22.55 1.56
N GLU A 544 -16.70 -22.60 1.31
CA GLU A 544 -15.69 -22.29 2.34
C GLU A 544 -15.59 -20.79 2.58
N ILE A 545 -15.74 -20.36 3.83
CA ILE A 545 -15.65 -18.95 4.23
C ILE A 545 -14.33 -18.68 4.94
N GLN A 546 -13.59 -17.67 4.48
CA GLN A 546 -12.40 -17.16 5.14
C GLN A 546 -12.60 -15.68 5.50
N ARG A 547 -12.44 -15.37 6.78
CA ARG A 547 -12.56 -14.02 7.32
C ARG A 547 -11.18 -13.45 7.59
N TYR A 548 -10.86 -12.30 7.04
CA TYR A 548 -9.53 -11.69 7.19
C TYR A 548 -9.16 -11.47 8.67
N ARG A 549 -10.12 -11.07 9.52
CA ARG A 549 -9.83 -10.80 10.94
C ARG A 549 -9.61 -12.06 11.77
N ASP A 550 -10.05 -13.21 11.31
CA ASP A 550 -9.78 -14.50 11.96
C ASP A 550 -8.37 -15.00 11.63
N THR A 551 -7.90 -14.76 10.39
CA THR A 551 -6.54 -15.12 9.95
C THR A 551 -5.47 -14.16 10.48
N VAL A 552 -5.79 -12.87 10.62
CA VAL A 552 -4.88 -11.82 11.12
C VAL A 552 -5.37 -11.31 12.47
N GLN A 553 -5.24 -12.14 13.51
CA GLN A 553 -5.59 -11.74 14.86
C GLN A 553 -4.63 -10.68 15.40
N ARG A 554 -5.19 -9.56 15.88
CA ARG A 554 -4.42 -8.49 16.50
C ARG A 554 -4.99 -8.21 17.90
N TYR A 555 -4.14 -8.19 18.92
CA TYR A 555 -4.53 -8.07 20.32
C TYR A 555 -5.31 -6.77 20.67
N TRP A 556 -5.25 -5.73 19.84
CA TRP A 556 -6.03 -4.50 20.02
C TRP A 556 -7.40 -4.51 19.34
N ARG A 557 -7.75 -5.60 18.66
CA ARG A 557 -9.09 -5.78 18.09
C ARG A 557 -9.92 -6.61 19.05
N PRO A 558 -11.18 -6.22 19.32
CA PRO A 558 -12.06 -7.08 20.07
C PRO A 558 -12.18 -8.43 19.36
N VAL A 559 -11.98 -9.50 20.08
CA VAL A 559 -12.28 -10.84 19.59
C VAL A 559 -13.81 -10.90 19.52
N ASN A 560 -14.37 -10.96 18.32
CA ASN A 560 -15.77 -11.31 18.17
C ASN A 560 -15.90 -12.77 18.65
N LYS A 561 -16.31 -12.96 19.90
CA LYS A 561 -16.85 -14.25 20.31
C LYS A 561 -18.22 -14.39 19.62
N PRO A 562 -18.51 -15.55 19.00
CA PRO A 562 -19.80 -15.82 18.38
C PRO A 562 -20.96 -15.67 19.35
#